data_164a354f943d1d3fbc0523ce6feb40e9
#
_entry.id   164a354f943d1d3fbc0523ce6feb40e9
#
_cell.length_a   1.000
_cell.length_b   1.000
_cell.length_c   1.000
_cell.angle_alpha   90.00
_cell.angle_beta   90.00
_cell.angle_gamma   90.00
#
_symmetry.space_group_name_H-M   'P 1'
#
loop_
_entity.id
_entity.type
_entity.pdbx_description
1 polymer ?
#
loop_
_entity_poly.entity_id
_entity_poly.type
_entity_poly.pdbx_seq_one_letter_code
_entity_poly.pdbx_strand_id
1 'polypeptide(L)'
;MGTTSESVNLNISDFLYIEAVGNYVKVYSYSDGQVHKDMLRATSKQMESDLSAYPMIVRCHRAFLVNLGQVEEIISKSGAMQLIMKHCHDSIPVSRSNMAQVKEAIKGV
;
A
#
# COMPACT_ATOMS: atom_id res chain seq x y z
N MET A 1 -3.70 13.60 -1.03
CA MET A 1 -3.33 12.72 0.08
C MET A 1 -2.20 13.37 0.88
N GLY A 2 -2.28 13.34 2.18
CA GLY A 2 -1.27 13.98 3.02
C GLY A 2 -1.83 14.51 4.32
N THR A 3 -0.99 15.24 5.06
CA THR A 3 -1.36 15.86 6.33
C THR A 3 -1.52 17.38 6.17
N THR A 4 -1.66 18.10 7.28
CA THR A 4 -1.94 19.54 7.28
C THR A 4 -0.93 20.37 6.51
N SER A 5 0.36 20.02 6.55
CA SER A 5 1.43 20.82 5.94
C SER A 5 2.07 20.19 4.72
N GLU A 6 1.76 18.93 4.44
CA GLU A 6 2.37 18.21 3.33
C GLU A 6 1.32 17.40 2.60
N SER A 7 1.42 17.34 1.27
CA SER A 7 0.54 16.53 0.46
C SER A 7 1.24 16.05 -0.79
N VAL A 8 0.74 14.94 -1.33
CA VAL A 8 1.17 14.41 -2.60
C VAL A 8 -0.06 14.28 -3.49
N ASN A 9 0.02 14.82 -4.69
CA ASN A 9 -1.05 14.71 -5.68
C ASN A 9 -0.71 13.58 -6.64
N LEU A 10 -1.53 12.53 -6.64
CA LEU A 10 -1.36 11.42 -7.57
C LEU A 10 -2.71 10.78 -7.85
N ASN A 11 -2.81 10.11 -8.97
CA ASN A 11 -4.00 9.31 -9.28
C ASN A 11 -3.96 8.02 -8.48
N ILE A 12 -5.12 7.63 -7.96
CA ILE A 12 -5.23 6.37 -7.20
C ILE A 12 -4.83 5.17 -8.06
N SER A 13 -5.08 5.23 -9.37
CA SER A 13 -4.69 4.14 -10.28
C SER A 13 -3.17 3.99 -10.39
N ASP A 14 -2.41 5.02 -10.08
CA ASP A 14 -0.95 5.00 -10.10
C ASP A 14 -0.34 4.60 -8.77
N PHE A 15 -1.14 4.61 -7.71
CA PHE A 15 -0.68 4.33 -6.36
C PHE A 15 -0.35 2.85 -6.18
N LEU A 16 0.82 2.55 -5.63
CA LEU A 16 1.28 1.20 -5.37
C LEU A 16 1.11 0.81 -3.91
N TYR A 17 1.87 1.43 -3.02
CA TYR A 17 1.78 1.12 -1.60
C TYR A 17 2.43 2.22 -0.77
N ILE A 18 2.20 2.15 0.54
CA ILE A 18 2.80 3.04 1.53
C ILE A 18 3.52 2.21 2.57
N GLU A 19 4.72 2.66 2.93
CA GLU A 19 5.49 2.08 4.04
C GLU A 19 5.66 3.12 5.13
N ALA A 20 5.28 2.77 6.36
CA ALA A 20 5.47 3.64 7.53
C ALA A 20 6.88 3.48 8.06
N VAL A 21 7.61 4.59 8.22
CA VAL A 21 8.98 4.60 8.72
C VAL A 21 9.11 5.73 9.72
N GLY A 22 9.11 5.40 11.02
CA GLY A 22 9.17 6.42 12.08
C GLY A 22 8.00 7.40 11.99
N ASN A 23 8.31 8.68 11.89
CA ASN A 23 7.30 9.75 11.79
C ASN A 23 6.94 10.09 10.34
N TYR A 24 7.39 9.27 9.40
CA TYR A 24 7.18 9.50 7.97
C TYR A 24 6.50 8.31 7.33
N VAL A 25 5.89 8.55 6.19
CA VAL A 25 5.43 7.48 5.30
C VAL A 25 6.10 7.66 3.94
N LYS A 26 6.47 6.54 3.33
CA LYS A 26 6.97 6.52 1.96
C LYS A 26 5.82 6.12 1.06
N VAL A 27 5.48 6.98 0.10
CA VAL A 27 4.39 6.73 -0.83
C VAL A 27 4.99 6.33 -2.17
N TYR A 28 4.68 5.13 -2.63
CA TYR A 28 5.18 4.60 -3.89
C TYR A 28 4.09 4.65 -4.94
N SER A 29 4.43 5.16 -6.11
CA SER A 29 3.50 5.24 -7.24
C SER A 29 4.23 4.97 -8.54
N TYR A 30 3.46 4.71 -9.60
CA TYR A 30 4.01 4.47 -10.94
C TYR A 30 3.31 5.38 -11.93
N SER A 31 4.07 6.23 -12.60
CA SER A 31 3.56 7.09 -13.66
C SER A 31 4.68 7.43 -14.62
N ASP A 32 4.33 7.71 -15.87
CA ASP A 32 5.28 8.11 -16.92
C ASP A 32 6.44 7.11 -17.08
N GLY A 33 6.15 5.82 -16.91
CA GLY A 33 7.14 4.77 -17.07
C GLY A 33 8.12 4.64 -15.92
N GLN A 34 7.88 5.29 -14.79
CA GLN A 34 8.80 5.29 -13.65
C GLN A 34 8.09 5.08 -12.33
N VAL A 35 8.79 4.43 -11.40
CA VAL A 35 8.36 4.32 -10.01
C VAL A 35 8.82 5.56 -9.27
N HIS A 36 7.88 6.23 -8.60
CA HIS A 36 8.15 7.42 -7.79
C HIS A 36 8.02 7.08 -6.32
N LYS A 37 8.86 7.70 -5.50
CA LYS A 37 8.81 7.56 -4.06
C LYS A 37 8.76 8.96 -3.45
N ASP A 38 7.72 9.23 -2.71
CA ASP A 38 7.55 10.50 -2.00
C ASP A 38 7.51 10.25 -0.51
N MET A 39 8.13 11.14 0.28
CA MET A 39 8.09 11.04 1.73
C MET A 39 7.19 12.12 2.28
N LEU A 40 6.26 11.71 3.15
CA LEU A 40 5.36 12.63 3.84
C LEU A 40 5.51 12.46 5.34
N ARG A 41 5.47 13.58 6.06
CA ARG A 41 5.42 13.54 7.51
C ARG A 41 3.99 13.26 7.95
N ALA A 42 3.69 11.98 8.15
CA ALA A 42 2.35 11.51 8.47
C ALA A 42 2.45 10.15 9.13
N THR A 43 1.36 9.72 9.77
CA THR A 43 1.27 8.36 10.30
C THR A 43 0.55 7.48 9.30
N SER A 44 0.83 6.18 9.34
CA SER A 44 0.13 5.22 8.49
C SER A 44 -1.37 5.21 8.78
N LYS A 45 -1.74 5.42 10.04
CA LYS A 45 -3.14 5.47 10.45
C LYS A 45 -3.87 6.65 9.80
N GLN A 46 -3.21 7.81 9.73
CA GLN A 46 -3.78 8.97 9.07
C GLN A 46 -3.95 8.74 7.58
N MET A 47 -2.96 8.13 6.94
CA MET A 47 -3.04 7.79 5.52
C MET A 47 -4.15 6.78 5.26
N GLU A 48 -4.32 5.81 6.15
CA GLU A 48 -5.42 4.85 6.04
C GLU A 48 -6.77 5.54 6.08
N SER A 49 -6.92 6.52 6.96
CA SER A 49 -8.14 7.32 7.05
C SER A 49 -8.37 8.12 5.78
N ASP A 50 -7.33 8.77 5.26
CA ASP A 50 -7.41 9.57 4.04
C ASP A 50 -7.80 8.73 2.83
N LEU A 51 -7.43 7.46 2.81
CA LEU A 51 -7.66 6.54 1.70
C LEU A 51 -8.86 5.62 1.92
N SER A 52 -9.64 5.87 2.95
CA SER A 52 -10.75 4.98 3.34
C SER A 52 -11.86 4.86 2.29
N ALA A 53 -11.95 5.82 1.37
CA ALA A 53 -12.94 5.78 0.29
C ALA A 53 -12.57 4.78 -0.82
N TYR A 54 -11.37 4.21 -0.78
CA TYR A 54 -10.86 3.31 -1.83
C TYR A 54 -10.77 1.89 -1.28
N PRO A 55 -11.75 1.03 -1.56
CA PRO A 55 -11.79 -0.32 -0.95
C PRO A 55 -10.64 -1.23 -1.38
N MET A 56 -9.99 -0.94 -2.53
CA MET A 56 -8.85 -1.73 -2.97
C MET A 56 -7.57 -1.41 -2.19
N ILE A 57 -7.55 -0.32 -1.42
CA ILE A 57 -6.38 0.04 -0.60
C ILE A 57 -6.63 -0.46 0.81
N VAL A 58 -5.81 -1.42 1.24
CA VAL A 58 -6.00 -2.09 2.53
C VAL A 58 -4.71 -2.09 3.32
N ARG A 59 -4.87 -2.16 4.64
CA ARG A 59 -3.75 -2.42 5.53
C ARG A 59 -3.44 -3.92 5.51
N CYS A 60 -2.26 -4.27 5.03
CA CYS A 60 -1.84 -5.66 5.01
C CYS A 60 -0.83 -5.98 6.11
N HIS A 61 -0.28 -4.95 6.73
CA HIS A 61 0.74 -5.09 7.78
C HIS A 61 0.75 -3.78 8.57
N ARG A 62 1.20 -3.81 9.83
CA ARG A 62 1.23 -2.58 10.64
C ARG A 62 2.04 -1.46 9.99
N ALA A 63 2.99 -1.81 9.12
CA ALA A 63 3.85 -0.85 8.45
C ALA A 63 3.45 -0.58 7.00
N PHE A 64 2.44 -1.27 6.46
CA PHE A 64 2.13 -1.17 5.03
C PHE A 64 0.65 -1.02 4.74
N LEU A 65 0.36 -0.10 3.81
CA LEU A 65 -0.93 0.00 3.13
C LEU A 65 -0.67 -0.30 1.66
N VAL A 66 -1.47 -1.17 1.07
CA VAL A 66 -1.22 -1.65 -0.29
C VAL A 66 -2.45 -1.45 -1.18
N ASN A 67 -2.20 -1.11 -2.44
CA ASN A 67 -3.25 -1.07 -3.45
C ASN A 67 -3.35 -2.46 -4.10
N LEU A 68 -4.39 -3.21 -3.76
CA LEU A 68 -4.56 -4.57 -4.26
C LEU A 68 -4.73 -4.63 -5.77
N GLY A 69 -5.20 -3.55 -6.39
CA GLY A 69 -5.28 -3.47 -7.85
C GLY A 69 -3.93 -3.44 -8.55
N GLN A 70 -2.85 -3.23 -7.80
CA GLN A 70 -1.50 -3.18 -8.34
C GLN A 70 -0.64 -4.36 -7.87
N VAL A 71 -1.27 -5.42 -7.39
CA VAL A 71 -0.58 -6.65 -7.01
C VAL A 71 -0.42 -7.54 -8.26
N GLU A 72 0.81 -7.94 -8.53
CA GLU A 72 1.13 -8.79 -9.67
C GLU A 72 1.05 -10.27 -9.30
N GLU A 73 1.49 -10.62 -8.09
CA GLU A 73 1.58 -12.00 -7.65
C GLU A 73 1.40 -12.10 -6.14
N ILE A 74 0.80 -13.18 -5.69
CA ILE A 74 0.65 -13.47 -4.27
C ILE A 74 1.46 -14.73 -3.99
N ILE A 75 2.38 -14.65 -3.04
CA ILE A 75 3.19 -15.79 -2.63
C ILE A 75 2.74 -16.22 -1.23
N SER A 76 2.27 -17.47 -1.14
CA SER A 76 1.91 -18.08 0.14
C SER A 76 2.78 -19.29 0.37
N LYS A 77 3.56 -19.28 1.45
CA LYS A 77 4.48 -20.38 1.76
C LYS A 77 4.65 -20.49 3.26
N SER A 78 4.50 -21.71 3.78
CA SER A 78 4.73 -22.01 5.19
C SER A 78 3.94 -21.10 6.15
N GLY A 79 2.69 -20.79 5.79
CA GLY A 79 1.84 -19.94 6.61
C GLY A 79 2.11 -18.45 6.51
N ALA A 80 3.08 -18.06 5.69
CA ALA A 80 3.38 -16.65 5.43
C ALA A 80 2.81 -16.23 4.07
N MET A 81 2.50 -14.95 3.92
CA MET A 81 1.97 -14.40 2.68
C MET A 81 2.73 -13.13 2.33
N GLN A 82 3.05 -12.98 1.05
CA GLN A 82 3.67 -11.77 0.51
C GLN A 82 2.97 -11.36 -0.77
N LEU A 83 2.91 -10.05 -1.00
CA LEU A 83 2.33 -9.48 -2.20
C LEU A 83 3.44 -8.87 -3.04
N ILE A 84 3.56 -9.30 -4.29
CA ILE A 84 4.54 -8.73 -5.22
C ILE A 84 3.83 -7.65 -6.04
N MET A 85 4.36 -6.44 -5.97
CA MET A 85 3.73 -5.29 -6.61
C MET A 85 4.12 -5.18 -8.07
N LYS A 86 3.18 -4.73 -8.91
CA LYS A 86 3.47 -4.41 -10.30
C LYS A 86 4.49 -3.29 -10.38
N HIS A 87 5.21 -3.24 -11.49
CA HIS A 87 6.17 -2.18 -11.86
C HIS A 87 7.42 -2.16 -10.99
N CYS A 88 7.31 -2.06 -9.69
CA CYS A 88 8.47 -2.01 -8.80
C CYS A 88 8.94 -3.40 -8.35
N HIS A 89 8.07 -4.41 -8.45
CA HIS A 89 8.35 -5.79 -8.03
C HIS A 89 8.74 -5.94 -6.55
N ASP A 90 8.39 -4.94 -5.74
CA ASP A 90 8.64 -5.00 -4.30
C ASP A 90 7.77 -6.06 -3.65
N SER A 91 8.32 -6.73 -2.65
CA SER A 91 7.62 -7.76 -1.88
C SER A 91 7.08 -7.14 -0.60
N ILE A 92 5.76 -7.15 -0.43
CA ILE A 92 5.11 -6.54 0.72
C ILE A 92 4.59 -7.65 1.64
N PRO A 93 5.04 -7.71 2.89
CA PRO A 93 4.58 -8.74 3.81
C PRO A 93 3.14 -8.52 4.25
N VAL A 94 2.43 -9.62 4.48
CA VAL A 94 1.07 -9.59 5.04
C VAL A 94 1.15 -10.21 6.43
N SER A 95 0.77 -9.46 7.46
CA SER A 95 0.76 -10.00 8.82
C SER A 95 -0.35 -11.04 8.97
N ARG A 96 -0.17 -11.98 9.91
CA ARG A 96 -1.16 -13.03 10.13
C ARG A 96 -2.54 -12.49 10.44
N SER A 97 -2.59 -11.42 11.22
CA SER A 97 -3.86 -10.81 11.60
C SER A 97 -4.59 -10.16 10.43
N ASN A 98 -3.89 -9.89 9.34
CA ASN A 98 -4.47 -9.23 8.16
C ASN A 98 -4.69 -10.17 6.98
N MET A 99 -4.26 -11.43 7.07
CA MET A 99 -4.36 -12.37 5.93
C MET A 99 -5.80 -12.59 5.47
N ALA A 100 -6.71 -12.80 6.40
CA ALA A 100 -8.11 -13.05 6.05
C ALA A 100 -8.72 -11.84 5.35
N GLN A 101 -8.43 -10.64 5.85
CA GLN A 101 -8.92 -9.40 5.27
C GLN A 101 -8.37 -9.19 3.86
N VAL A 102 -7.07 -9.46 3.67
CA VAL A 102 -6.44 -9.32 2.35
C VAL A 102 -7.03 -10.32 1.36
N LYS A 103 -7.18 -11.58 1.77
CA LYS A 103 -7.78 -12.61 0.91
C LYS A 103 -9.20 -12.24 0.49
N GLU A 104 -9.99 -11.72 1.42
CA GLU A 104 -11.35 -11.32 1.13
C GLU A 104 -11.38 -10.11 0.19
N ALA A 105 -10.53 -9.12 0.43
CA ALA A 105 -10.49 -7.91 -0.39
C ALA A 105 -10.01 -8.19 -1.81
N ILE A 106 -9.08 -9.14 -1.99
CA ILE A 106 -8.57 -9.51 -3.31
C ILE A 106 -9.68 -10.09 -4.19
N LYS A 107 -10.65 -10.78 -3.62
CA LYS A 107 -11.76 -11.35 -4.40
C LYS A 107 -12.59 -10.28 -5.09
N GLY A 108 -12.60 -9.06 -4.57
CA GLY A 108 -13.37 -7.95 -5.13
C GLY A 108 -12.60 -7.07 -6.10
N VAL A 109 -11.35 -7.41 -6.39
CA VAL A 109 -10.49 -6.60 -7.25
C VAL A 109 -10.42 -7.16 -8.66
#